data_efde513ddaa78dfe321da9a437952a08
#
_entry.id   efde513ddaa78dfe321da9a437952a08
#
_cell.length_a   1.000
_cell.length_b   1.000
_cell.length_c   1.000
_cell.angle_alpha   90.00
_cell.angle_beta   90.00
_cell.angle_gamma   90.00
#
_symmetry.space_group_name_H-M   'P 1'
#
loop_
_entity.id
_entity.type
_entity.pdbx_description
1 polymer ?
#
loop_
_entity_poly.entity_id
_entity_poly.type
_entity_poly.pdbx_seq_one_letter_code
_entity_poly.pdbx_strand_id
1 'polypeptide(L)'
;GYGLTPLVVAAQAVPIVAVAPALVLWLGTGAATKAAIATYLTYFPVTIATTRGIQAVPAESRELFHTIGASKRTVLFGLEIPFALPLIFVGLETAAAFSVVGAIVAELPFGSPDGLGVVILTSWQFYIFQPESLYCVALAACSLGAVFVLGIRSIAYFSLGARSQGEVL
;
A
#
# COMPACT_ATOMS: atom_id res chain seq x y z
N GLY A 1 -22.13 -2.62 -6.41
CA GLY A 1 -20.76 -2.69 -6.80
C GLY A 1 -20.04 -4.04 -6.78
N TYR A 2 -20.71 -5.20 -7.00
CA TYR A 2 -20.02 -6.52 -7.02
C TYR A 2 -19.15 -6.76 -8.29
N GLY A 3 -19.18 -5.85 -9.27
CA GLY A 3 -18.54 -6.08 -10.58
C GLY A 3 -17.03 -5.85 -10.64
N LEU A 4 -16.47 -4.96 -9.83
CA LEU A 4 -15.06 -4.59 -9.91
C LEU A 4 -14.15 -5.42 -8.98
N THR A 5 -14.69 -5.89 -7.86
CA THR A 5 -13.91 -6.66 -6.86
C THR A 5 -13.25 -7.90 -7.45
N PRO A 6 -13.94 -8.77 -8.24
CA PRO A 6 -13.29 -9.95 -8.83
C PRO A 6 -12.21 -9.58 -9.86
N LEU A 7 -12.36 -8.48 -10.59
CA LEU A 7 -11.32 -8.00 -11.52
C LEU A 7 -10.07 -7.50 -10.78
N VAL A 8 -10.26 -6.77 -9.69
CA VAL A 8 -9.16 -6.31 -8.83
C VAL A 8 -8.41 -7.50 -8.23
N VAL A 9 -9.15 -8.51 -7.75
CA VAL A 9 -8.55 -9.74 -7.21
C VAL A 9 -7.82 -10.53 -8.31
N ALA A 10 -8.40 -10.66 -9.49
CA ALA A 10 -7.75 -11.33 -10.62
C ALA A 10 -6.46 -10.62 -11.06
N ALA A 11 -6.46 -9.30 -11.06
CA ALA A 11 -5.26 -8.52 -11.39
C ALA A 11 -4.11 -8.74 -10.39
N GLN A 12 -4.40 -9.04 -9.11
CA GLN A 12 -3.37 -9.40 -8.13
C GLN A 12 -2.64 -10.72 -8.46
N ALA A 13 -3.25 -11.60 -9.25
CA ALA A 13 -2.64 -12.87 -9.62
C ALA A 13 -1.46 -12.70 -10.61
N VAL A 14 -1.29 -11.54 -11.21
CA VAL A 14 -0.17 -11.27 -12.11
C VAL A 14 1.13 -11.14 -11.29
N PRO A 15 2.11 -12.04 -11.50
CA PRO A 15 3.35 -12.02 -10.74
C PRO A 15 4.19 -10.80 -11.16
N ILE A 16 4.30 -9.81 -10.27
CA ILE A 16 5.02 -8.55 -10.54
C ILE A 16 6.47 -8.80 -10.96
N VAL A 17 7.11 -9.84 -10.44
CA VAL A 17 8.49 -10.21 -10.80
C VAL A 17 8.61 -10.57 -12.28
N ALA A 18 7.55 -11.12 -12.89
CA ALA A 18 7.53 -11.43 -14.32
C ALA A 18 7.30 -10.17 -15.19
N VAL A 19 6.61 -9.17 -14.65
CA VAL A 19 6.29 -7.91 -15.35
C VAL A 19 7.41 -6.86 -15.17
N ALA A 20 8.15 -6.92 -14.07
CA ALA A 20 9.21 -5.96 -13.76
C ALA A 20 10.24 -5.78 -14.89
N PRO A 21 10.77 -6.82 -15.56
CA PRO A 21 11.69 -6.66 -16.69
C PRO A 21 11.08 -5.88 -17.86
N ALA A 22 9.80 -6.10 -18.18
CA ALA A 22 9.12 -5.37 -19.25
C ALA A 22 8.97 -3.87 -18.89
N LEU A 23 8.65 -3.57 -17.64
CA LEU A 23 8.58 -2.19 -17.16
C LEU A 23 9.94 -1.49 -17.22
N VAL A 24 11.01 -2.20 -16.88
CA VAL A 24 12.36 -1.66 -16.99
C VAL A 24 12.74 -1.37 -18.46
N LEU A 25 12.36 -2.24 -19.40
CA LEU A 25 12.58 -1.99 -20.82
C LEU A 25 11.83 -0.77 -21.36
N TRP A 26 10.63 -0.49 -20.83
CA TRP A 26 9.81 0.64 -21.29
C TRP A 26 10.15 1.95 -20.57
N LEU A 27 10.41 1.91 -19.28
CA LEU A 27 10.58 3.09 -18.44
C LEU A 27 12.05 3.36 -18.04
N GLY A 28 12.96 2.42 -18.38
CA GLY A 28 14.36 2.47 -17.95
C GLY A 28 14.56 2.00 -16.50
N THR A 29 15.80 2.05 -16.03
CA THR A 29 16.21 1.61 -14.67
C THR A 29 16.03 2.68 -13.58
N GLY A 30 15.30 3.75 -13.88
CA GLY A 30 15.20 4.92 -13.02
C GLY A 30 14.05 4.86 -11.98
N ALA A 31 13.82 6.02 -11.36
CA ALA A 31 12.75 6.20 -10.36
C ALA A 31 11.34 5.92 -10.92
N ALA A 32 11.11 6.11 -12.21
CA ALA A 32 9.82 5.85 -12.85
C ALA A 32 9.42 4.38 -12.75
N THR A 33 10.33 3.45 -13.01
CA THR A 33 10.07 2.00 -12.89
C THR A 33 9.83 1.60 -11.45
N LYS A 34 10.63 2.12 -10.50
CA LYS A 34 10.43 1.88 -9.07
C LYS A 34 9.04 2.35 -8.62
N ALA A 35 8.66 3.56 -9.03
CA ALA A 35 7.34 4.11 -8.73
C ALA A 35 6.20 3.29 -9.35
N ALA A 36 6.33 2.85 -10.60
CA ALA A 36 5.33 2.04 -11.27
C ALA A 36 5.11 0.70 -10.56
N ILE A 37 6.18 -0.01 -10.22
CA ILE A 37 6.12 -1.30 -9.51
C ILE A 37 5.58 -1.13 -8.09
N ALA A 38 6.05 -0.12 -7.35
CA ALA A 38 5.54 0.19 -6.03
C ALA A 38 4.04 0.54 -6.08
N THR A 39 3.62 1.37 -7.04
CA THR A 39 2.21 1.73 -7.24
C THR A 39 1.36 0.50 -7.54
N TYR A 40 1.82 -0.38 -8.41
CA TYR A 40 1.11 -1.63 -8.71
C TYR A 40 0.86 -2.46 -7.44
N LEU A 41 1.88 -2.67 -6.61
CA LEU A 41 1.75 -3.46 -5.39
C LEU A 41 0.89 -2.79 -4.32
N THR A 42 0.95 -1.46 -4.20
CA THR A 42 0.22 -0.70 -3.17
C THR A 42 -1.23 -0.42 -3.56
N TYR A 43 -1.55 -0.43 -4.85
CA TYR A 43 -2.90 -0.17 -5.35
C TYR A 43 -3.94 -1.13 -4.78
N PHE A 44 -3.62 -2.43 -4.72
CA PHE A 44 -4.59 -3.45 -4.33
C PHE A 44 -4.99 -3.38 -2.85
N PRO A 45 -4.06 -3.37 -1.88
CA PRO A 45 -4.45 -3.29 -0.47
C PRO A 45 -5.26 -2.03 -0.15
N VAL A 46 -4.90 -0.89 -0.74
CA VAL A 46 -5.65 0.36 -0.54
C VAL A 46 -7.05 0.27 -1.13
N THR A 47 -7.17 -0.23 -2.36
CA THR A 47 -8.48 -0.37 -3.04
C THR A 47 -9.40 -1.33 -2.29
N ILE A 48 -8.89 -2.48 -1.86
CA ILE A 48 -9.67 -3.48 -1.13
C ILE A 48 -10.11 -2.93 0.23
N ALA A 49 -9.20 -2.32 0.97
CA ALA A 49 -9.49 -1.76 2.28
C ALA A 49 -10.52 -0.61 2.18
N THR A 50 -10.35 0.29 1.22
CA THR A 50 -11.30 1.39 0.97
C THR A 50 -12.68 0.86 0.60
N THR A 51 -12.75 -0.12 -0.31
CA THR A 51 -14.03 -0.72 -0.73
C THR A 51 -14.74 -1.39 0.43
N ARG A 52 -14.01 -2.16 1.25
CA ARG A 52 -14.56 -2.80 2.45
C ARG A 52 -15.01 -1.77 3.48
N GLY A 53 -14.25 -0.69 3.66
CA GLY A 53 -14.61 0.40 4.57
C GLY A 53 -15.91 1.08 4.20
N ILE A 54 -16.09 1.39 2.92
CA ILE A 54 -17.33 1.98 2.41
C ILE A 54 -18.51 0.99 2.54
N GLN A 55 -18.29 -0.29 2.26
CA GLN A 55 -19.33 -1.31 2.37
C GLN A 55 -19.74 -1.62 3.82
N ALA A 56 -18.88 -1.35 4.78
CA ALA A 56 -19.14 -1.58 6.20
C ALA A 56 -20.09 -0.54 6.84
N VAL A 57 -20.43 0.54 6.12
CA VAL A 57 -21.37 1.56 6.61
C VAL A 57 -22.76 0.91 6.82
N PRO A 58 -23.35 1.03 8.04
CA PRO A 58 -24.67 0.49 8.34
C PRO A 58 -25.76 1.00 7.38
N ALA A 59 -26.69 0.11 7.02
CA ALA A 59 -27.80 0.46 6.12
C ALA A 59 -28.67 1.57 6.72
N GLU A 60 -28.92 1.52 8.03
CA GLU A 60 -29.72 2.49 8.77
C GLU A 60 -29.14 3.92 8.64
N SER A 61 -27.81 4.04 8.72
CA SER A 61 -27.15 5.34 8.55
C SER A 61 -27.32 5.88 7.13
N ARG A 62 -27.28 5.01 6.13
CA ARG A 62 -27.53 5.41 4.73
C ARG A 62 -28.99 5.81 4.50
N GLU A 63 -29.94 5.07 5.07
CA GLU A 63 -31.37 5.38 5.01
C GLU A 63 -31.67 6.73 5.65
N LEU A 64 -31.05 7.04 6.79
CA LEU A 64 -31.18 8.35 7.43
C LEU A 64 -30.75 9.48 6.48
N PHE A 65 -29.60 9.36 5.84
CA PHE A 65 -29.13 10.37 4.87
C PHE A 65 -30.05 10.46 3.64
N HIS A 66 -30.67 9.36 3.22
CA HIS A 66 -31.68 9.35 2.17
C HIS A 66 -32.96 10.09 2.59
N THR A 67 -33.42 9.88 3.82
CA THR A 67 -34.64 10.49 4.35
C THR A 67 -34.54 12.02 4.42
N ILE A 68 -33.36 12.55 4.74
CA ILE A 68 -33.11 14.00 4.76
C ILE A 68 -32.79 14.58 3.37
N GLY A 69 -32.90 13.77 2.30
CA GLY A 69 -32.67 14.23 0.92
C GLY A 69 -31.20 14.55 0.60
N ALA A 70 -30.25 13.96 1.32
CA ALA A 70 -28.82 14.22 1.12
C ALA A 70 -28.35 13.81 -0.28
N SER A 71 -27.55 14.66 -0.91
CA SER A 71 -26.95 14.35 -2.21
C SER A 71 -25.95 13.19 -2.10
N LYS A 72 -25.70 12.48 -3.22
CA LYS A 72 -24.71 11.39 -3.26
C LYS A 72 -23.32 11.86 -2.80
N ARG A 73 -22.94 13.10 -3.08
CA ARG A 73 -21.67 13.67 -2.61
C ARG A 73 -21.68 13.87 -1.10
N THR A 74 -22.79 14.34 -0.54
CA THR A 74 -22.95 14.52 0.91
C THR A 74 -22.88 13.18 1.64
N VAL A 75 -23.50 12.12 1.10
CA VAL A 75 -23.39 10.76 1.65
C VAL A 75 -21.93 10.26 1.59
N LEU A 76 -21.28 10.42 0.45
CA LEU A 76 -19.90 9.94 0.27
C LEU A 76 -18.92 10.63 1.24
N PHE A 77 -18.90 11.97 1.25
CA PHE A 77 -17.92 12.73 2.04
C PHE A 77 -18.33 12.91 3.50
N GLY A 78 -19.63 12.92 3.81
CA GLY A 78 -20.15 13.13 5.16
C GLY A 78 -20.34 11.84 5.95
N LEU A 79 -20.53 10.69 5.29
CA LEU A 79 -20.80 9.43 5.96
C LEU A 79 -19.80 8.34 5.57
N GLU A 80 -19.72 8.01 4.26
CA GLU A 80 -19.00 6.80 3.81
C GLU A 80 -17.49 6.91 3.99
N ILE A 81 -16.86 8.00 3.54
CA ILE A 81 -15.41 8.20 3.70
C ILE A 81 -15.02 8.33 5.18
N PRO A 82 -15.66 9.17 6.00
CA PRO A 82 -15.36 9.25 7.43
C PRO A 82 -15.46 7.92 8.17
N PHE A 83 -16.48 7.11 7.85
CA PHE A 83 -16.66 5.78 8.44
C PHE A 83 -15.60 4.78 7.94
N ALA A 84 -15.19 4.87 6.68
CA ALA A 84 -14.20 4.00 6.08
C ALA A 84 -12.75 4.32 6.49
N LEU A 85 -12.48 5.52 7.04
CA LEU A 85 -11.12 5.98 7.35
C LEU A 85 -10.28 4.98 8.16
N PRO A 86 -10.76 4.32 9.22
CA PRO A 86 -9.97 3.36 9.96
C PRO A 86 -9.47 2.21 9.07
N LEU A 87 -10.36 1.66 8.20
CA LEU A 87 -10.01 0.60 7.27
C LEU A 87 -9.08 1.10 6.15
N ILE A 88 -9.27 2.34 5.68
CA ILE A 88 -8.36 2.96 4.70
C ILE A 88 -6.95 3.05 5.28
N PHE A 89 -6.78 3.45 6.54
CA PHE A 89 -5.47 3.51 7.18
C PHE A 89 -4.82 2.13 7.32
N VAL A 90 -5.59 1.07 7.63
CA VAL A 90 -5.09 -0.31 7.62
C VAL A 90 -4.57 -0.70 6.21
N GLY A 91 -5.31 -0.31 5.17
CA GLY A 91 -4.86 -0.49 3.78
C GLY A 91 -3.58 0.28 3.46
N LEU A 92 -3.45 1.51 3.95
CA LEU A 92 -2.25 2.34 3.78
C LEU A 92 -1.05 1.80 4.55
N GLU A 93 -1.23 1.26 5.76
CA GLU A 93 -0.15 0.58 6.50
C GLU A 93 0.38 -0.63 5.71
N THR A 94 -0.52 -1.44 5.15
CA THR A 94 -0.15 -2.57 4.30
C THR A 94 0.55 -2.09 3.02
N ALA A 95 0.05 -1.04 2.40
CA ALA A 95 0.67 -0.43 1.22
C ALA A 95 2.06 0.13 1.51
N ALA A 96 2.28 0.71 2.69
CA ALA A 96 3.59 1.21 3.11
C ALA A 96 4.64 0.08 3.13
N ALA A 97 4.30 -1.09 3.66
CA ALA A 97 5.19 -2.25 3.62
C ALA A 97 5.45 -2.72 2.17
N PHE A 98 4.39 -2.84 1.36
CA PHE A 98 4.53 -3.26 -0.05
C PHE A 98 5.25 -2.23 -0.93
N SER A 99 5.27 -0.95 -0.58
CA SER A 99 6.02 0.06 -1.34
C SER A 99 7.53 -0.20 -1.28
N VAL A 100 8.04 -0.60 -0.11
CA VAL A 100 9.45 -0.96 0.07
C VAL A 100 9.78 -2.25 -0.69
N VAL A 101 8.91 -3.27 -0.59
CA VAL A 101 9.06 -4.51 -1.36
C VAL A 101 9.07 -4.21 -2.86
N GLY A 102 8.16 -3.36 -3.34
CA GLY A 102 8.08 -2.95 -4.74
C GLY A 102 9.34 -2.25 -5.23
N ALA A 103 9.90 -1.35 -4.42
CA ALA A 103 11.14 -0.67 -4.76
C ALA A 103 12.32 -1.66 -4.86
N ILE A 104 12.44 -2.60 -3.91
CA ILE A 104 13.49 -3.63 -3.92
C ILE A 104 13.31 -4.56 -5.13
N VAL A 105 12.10 -5.02 -5.43
CA VAL A 105 11.81 -5.88 -6.59
C VAL A 105 12.15 -5.18 -7.91
N ALA A 106 11.90 -3.87 -8.00
CA ALA A 106 12.26 -3.08 -9.18
C ALA A 106 13.77 -3.01 -9.44
N GLU A 107 14.58 -3.16 -8.41
CA GLU A 107 16.04 -3.11 -8.49
C GLU A 107 16.69 -4.44 -8.85
N LEU A 108 16.03 -5.57 -8.55
CA LEU A 108 16.62 -6.90 -8.73
C LEU A 108 17.02 -7.25 -10.18
N PRO A 109 16.21 -7.01 -11.23
CA PRO A 109 16.51 -7.49 -12.57
C PRO A 109 17.62 -6.70 -13.29
N PHE A 110 17.69 -5.37 -13.06
CA PHE A 110 18.53 -4.44 -13.83
C PHE A 110 18.99 -3.25 -13.00
N GLY A 111 19.31 -3.47 -11.74
CA GLY A 111 19.42 -2.49 -10.70
C GLY A 111 20.19 -1.21 -11.01
N SER A 112 19.72 -0.15 -10.42
CA SER A 112 20.53 1.03 -10.16
C SER A 112 21.71 0.62 -9.28
N PRO A 113 22.97 1.00 -9.57
CA PRO A 113 24.14 0.52 -8.82
C PRO A 113 24.09 0.78 -7.31
N ASP A 114 23.22 1.68 -6.86
CA ASP A 114 23.13 2.13 -5.48
C ASP A 114 21.83 1.68 -4.77
N GLY A 115 21.10 0.68 -5.29
CA GLY A 115 19.82 0.23 -4.72
C GLY A 115 19.96 -0.89 -3.70
N LEU A 116 19.05 -0.94 -2.70
CA LEU A 116 19.00 -2.02 -1.70
C LEU A 116 18.81 -3.40 -2.35
N GLY A 117 18.01 -3.48 -3.43
CA GLY A 117 17.78 -4.73 -4.17
C GLY A 117 19.06 -5.28 -4.79
N VAL A 118 19.92 -4.42 -5.32
CA VAL A 118 21.23 -4.82 -5.86
C VAL A 118 22.17 -5.28 -4.76
N VAL A 119 22.19 -4.56 -3.63
CA VAL A 119 23.01 -4.97 -2.47
C VAL A 119 22.54 -6.31 -1.92
N ILE A 120 21.22 -6.59 -1.89
CA ILE A 120 20.69 -7.91 -1.52
C ILE A 120 21.19 -8.97 -2.50
N LEU A 121 21.10 -8.71 -3.81
CA LEU A 121 21.51 -9.66 -4.83
C LEU A 121 23.00 -9.97 -4.75
N THR A 122 23.84 -8.95 -4.64
CA THR A 122 25.30 -9.12 -4.50
C THR A 122 25.67 -9.82 -3.19
N SER A 123 25.04 -9.48 -2.09
CA SER A 123 25.26 -10.17 -0.80
C SER A 123 24.85 -11.64 -0.87
N TRP A 124 23.80 -11.97 -1.61
CA TRP A 124 23.41 -13.35 -1.89
C TRP A 124 24.47 -14.10 -2.71
N GLN A 125 25.03 -13.47 -3.75
CA GLN A 125 26.09 -14.07 -4.59
C GLN A 125 27.36 -14.36 -3.79
N PHE A 126 27.69 -13.52 -2.82
CA PHE A 126 28.88 -13.66 -1.98
C PHE A 126 28.57 -14.31 -0.60
N TYR A 127 27.38 -14.88 -0.42
CA TYR A 127 26.94 -15.42 0.85
C TYR A 127 27.90 -16.45 1.50
N ILE A 128 28.58 -17.27 0.68
CA ILE A 128 29.54 -18.28 1.17
C ILE A 128 30.77 -17.62 1.82
N PHE A 129 31.15 -16.42 1.37
CA PHE A 129 32.34 -15.70 1.85
C PHE A 129 32.00 -14.65 2.92
N GLN A 130 30.83 -14.03 2.83
CA GLN A 130 30.41 -12.94 3.72
C GLN A 130 28.90 -13.08 4.07
N PRO A 131 28.50 -14.08 4.86
CA PRO A 131 27.10 -14.29 5.18
C PRO A 131 26.48 -13.14 5.97
N GLU A 132 27.28 -12.42 6.77
CA GLU A 132 26.86 -11.27 7.58
C GLU A 132 26.31 -10.13 6.74
N SER A 133 26.83 -9.92 5.53
CA SER A 133 26.38 -8.84 4.65
C SER A 133 24.91 -8.98 4.25
N LEU A 134 24.46 -10.21 3.97
CA LEU A 134 23.06 -10.48 3.63
C LEU A 134 22.12 -10.18 4.80
N TYR A 135 22.50 -10.56 6.01
CA TYR A 135 21.69 -10.27 7.20
C TYR A 135 21.62 -8.78 7.51
N CYS A 136 22.72 -8.06 7.36
CA CYS A 136 22.75 -6.61 7.56
C CYS A 136 21.82 -5.88 6.58
N VAL A 137 21.84 -6.25 5.30
CA VAL A 137 20.97 -5.64 4.28
C VAL A 137 19.50 -6.02 4.49
N ALA A 138 19.23 -7.26 4.87
CA ALA A 138 17.87 -7.69 5.23
C ALA A 138 17.32 -6.87 6.42
N LEU A 139 18.12 -6.66 7.46
CA LEU A 139 17.74 -5.82 8.60
C LEU A 139 17.52 -4.36 8.19
N ALA A 140 18.35 -3.82 7.29
CA ALA A 140 18.17 -2.48 6.76
C ALA A 140 16.84 -2.36 5.96
N ALA A 141 16.50 -3.33 5.13
CA ALA A 141 15.25 -3.37 4.39
C ALA A 141 14.04 -3.49 5.34
N CYS A 142 14.11 -4.34 6.37
CA CYS A 142 13.08 -4.48 7.38
C CYS A 142 12.90 -3.19 8.19
N SER A 143 13.99 -2.53 8.59
CA SER A 143 13.92 -1.28 9.34
C SER A 143 13.29 -0.15 8.51
N LEU A 144 13.63 -0.08 7.23
CA LEU A 144 13.01 0.88 6.30
C LEU A 144 11.51 0.65 6.19
N GLY A 145 11.08 -0.61 5.99
CA GLY A 145 9.65 -0.96 5.96
C GLY A 145 8.94 -0.61 7.25
N ALA A 146 9.55 -0.92 8.40
CA ALA A 146 9.01 -0.57 9.71
C ALA A 146 8.84 0.94 9.89
N VAL A 147 9.81 1.76 9.47
CA VAL A 147 9.73 3.23 9.53
C VAL A 147 8.54 3.74 8.70
N PHE A 148 8.34 3.22 7.48
CA PHE A 148 7.21 3.61 6.64
C PHE A 148 5.86 3.23 7.27
N VAL A 149 5.72 2.00 7.78
CA VAL A 149 4.50 1.54 8.46
C VAL A 149 4.22 2.36 9.72
N LEU A 150 5.23 2.59 10.57
CA LEU A 150 5.08 3.41 11.77
C LEU A 150 4.74 4.87 11.44
N GLY A 151 5.28 5.40 10.35
CA GLY A 151 4.92 6.73 9.85
C GLY A 151 3.44 6.83 9.51
N ILE A 152 2.90 5.89 8.71
CA ILE A 152 1.47 5.85 8.38
C ILE A 152 0.61 5.65 9.63
N ARG A 153 1.03 4.75 10.53
CA ARG A 153 0.32 4.48 11.78
C ARG A 153 0.26 5.71 12.70
N SER A 154 1.34 6.48 12.75
CA SER A 154 1.36 7.73 13.51
C SER A 154 0.37 8.75 12.92
N ILE A 155 0.33 8.89 11.60
CA ILE A 155 -0.64 9.76 10.92
C ILE A 155 -2.08 9.28 11.20
N ALA A 156 -2.33 7.96 11.15
CA ALA A 156 -3.62 7.38 11.49
C ALA A 156 -4.04 7.73 12.92
N TYR A 157 -3.14 7.57 13.88
CA TYR A 157 -3.40 7.88 15.29
C TYR A 157 -3.80 9.34 15.49
N PHE A 158 -3.08 10.28 14.92
CA PHE A 158 -3.41 11.70 15.01
C PHE A 158 -4.71 12.05 14.28
N SER A 159 -4.98 11.43 13.14
CA SER A 159 -6.18 11.70 12.32
C SER A 159 -7.45 11.10 12.92
N LEU A 160 -7.37 9.92 13.52
CA LEU A 160 -8.50 9.20 14.09
C LEU A 160 -8.72 9.59 15.58
N GLY A 161 -7.64 9.78 16.34
CA GLY A 161 -7.71 10.18 17.75
C GLY A 161 -8.38 11.54 17.98
N ALA A 162 -8.22 12.46 17.05
CA ALA A 162 -8.91 13.75 17.08
C ALA A 162 -10.44 13.64 16.89
N ARG A 163 -10.92 12.55 16.29
CA ARG A 163 -12.36 12.33 16.05
C ARG A 163 -13.07 11.61 17.19
N SER A 164 -12.40 10.68 17.87
CA SER A 164 -13.01 9.97 19.01
C SER A 164 -13.30 10.86 20.21
N GLN A 165 -12.66 12.02 20.32
CA GLN A 165 -12.94 13.01 21.37
C GLN A 165 -14.13 13.92 21.05
N GLY A 166 -14.60 13.98 19.81
CA GLY A 166 -15.77 14.76 19.40
C GLY A 166 -17.12 14.05 19.55
N GLU A 167 -17.13 12.73 19.80
CA GLU A 167 -18.36 11.94 19.98
C GLU A 167 -18.74 11.72 21.45
N VAL A 168 -18.00 12.27 22.41
CA VAL A 168 -18.24 12.13 23.86
C VAL A 168 -18.76 13.45 24.50
N LEU A 169 -19.12 14.45 23.70
CA LEU A 169 -19.83 15.66 24.12
C LEU A 169 -21.17 15.77 23.41
#